data_882d0418d2557977ba2462c4aaca3858
#
_entry.id   882d0418d2557977ba2462c4aaca3858
#
_cell.length_a   1.000
_cell.length_b   1.000
_cell.length_c   1.000
_cell.angle_alpha   90.00
_cell.angle_beta   90.00
_cell.angle_gamma   90.00
#
_symmetry.space_group_name_H-M   'P 1'
#
loop_
_entity.id
_entity.type
_entity.pdbx_description
1 polymer ?
#
loop_
_entity_poly.entity_id
_entity_poly.type
_entity_poly.pdbx_seq_one_letter_code
_entity_poly.pdbx_strand_id
1 'polypeptide(L)'
;MPIIVDFPTIGQDALAVFGNVFDTEAARRHLAAYLTGLMIAERKTVRGINRECALTTDQSCLTRWLTEVQWDVQTLNERRLAWLQQVPQTRYSSRGGIAIDNTLVDHEGKRIEDVSWFWDHADERQVIAHDYLISNDVCPSRAP
;
A
#
# COMPACT_ATOMS: atom_id res chain seq x y z
N MET A 1 -14.67 5.30 19.04
CA MET A 1 -15.13 6.60 18.48
C MET A 1 -14.30 6.84 17.22
N PRO A 2 -14.89 7.19 16.04
CA PRO A 2 -14.11 7.48 14.84
C PRO A 2 -13.15 8.65 15.07
N ILE A 3 -11.93 8.53 14.56
CA ILE A 3 -10.86 9.51 14.75
C ILE A 3 -10.70 10.40 13.52
N ILE A 4 -10.91 9.84 12.31
CA ILE A 4 -10.74 10.55 11.05
C ILE A 4 -12.02 11.33 10.76
N VAL A 5 -12.01 12.61 11.05
CA VAL A 5 -13.08 13.57 10.73
C VAL A 5 -12.77 14.38 9.47
N ASP A 6 -11.49 14.46 9.12
CA ASP A 6 -10.97 15.06 7.88
C ASP A 6 -9.67 14.35 7.51
N PHE A 7 -9.26 14.46 6.22
CA PHE A 7 -8.03 13.83 5.78
C PHE A 7 -6.82 14.68 6.19
N PRO A 8 -5.80 14.07 6.83
CA PRO A 8 -4.56 14.77 7.15
C PRO A 8 -3.83 15.20 5.86
N THR A 9 -2.90 16.13 6.00
CA THR A 9 -2.13 16.68 4.87
C THR A 9 -1.58 15.60 3.95
N ILE A 10 -1.06 14.50 4.51
CA ILE A 10 -0.54 13.39 3.70
C ILE A 10 -1.62 12.71 2.83
N GLY A 11 -2.86 12.64 3.31
CA GLY A 11 -4.00 12.14 2.51
C GLY A 11 -4.36 13.11 1.39
N GLN A 12 -4.27 14.41 1.64
CA GLN A 12 -4.49 15.46 0.63
C GLN A 12 -3.36 15.47 -0.40
N ASP A 13 -2.11 15.33 0.01
CA ASP A 13 -0.96 15.21 -0.88
C ASP A 13 -1.07 13.97 -1.76
N ALA A 14 -1.48 12.84 -1.19
CA ALA A 14 -1.75 11.63 -1.96
C ALA A 14 -2.88 11.82 -2.99
N LEU A 15 -3.94 12.55 -2.64
CA LEU A 15 -5.00 12.89 -3.59
C LEU A 15 -4.50 13.81 -4.71
N ALA A 16 -3.62 14.76 -4.42
CA ALA A 16 -3.03 15.62 -5.43
C ALA A 16 -2.20 14.82 -6.45
N VAL A 17 -1.49 13.79 -5.99
CA VAL A 17 -0.64 12.94 -6.86
C VAL A 17 -1.46 11.88 -7.59
N PHE A 18 -2.34 11.18 -6.90
CA PHE A 18 -3.00 9.97 -7.39
C PHE A 18 -4.48 10.15 -7.73
N GLY A 19 -5.11 11.23 -7.26
CA GLY A 19 -6.56 11.40 -7.37
C GLY A 19 -7.09 11.34 -8.81
N ASN A 20 -6.32 11.85 -9.77
CA ASN A 20 -6.72 11.85 -11.19
C ASN A 20 -6.71 10.47 -11.86
N VAL A 21 -6.20 9.43 -11.18
CA VAL A 21 -6.31 8.04 -11.66
C VAL A 21 -7.74 7.52 -11.47
N PHE A 22 -8.51 8.17 -10.61
CA PHE A 22 -9.88 7.79 -10.30
C PHE A 22 -10.88 8.81 -10.85
N ASP A 23 -11.84 8.34 -11.63
CA ASP A 23 -12.80 9.18 -12.35
C ASP A 23 -13.82 9.85 -11.42
N THR A 24 -14.15 9.23 -10.29
CA THR A 24 -15.19 9.71 -9.39
C THR A 24 -14.64 10.30 -8.11
N GLU A 25 -15.33 11.32 -7.59
CA GLU A 25 -15.01 11.91 -6.29
C GLU A 25 -15.15 10.89 -5.14
N ALA A 26 -16.09 9.96 -5.25
CA ALA A 26 -16.26 8.89 -4.27
C ALA A 26 -15.02 7.97 -4.23
N ALA A 27 -14.47 7.59 -5.39
CA ALA A 27 -13.26 6.77 -5.47
C ALA A 27 -12.04 7.51 -4.90
N ARG A 28 -11.92 8.81 -5.16
CA ARG A 28 -10.85 9.65 -4.57
C ARG A 28 -10.93 9.72 -3.05
N ARG A 29 -12.14 9.89 -2.51
CA ARG A 29 -12.37 9.86 -1.05
C ARG A 29 -12.01 8.50 -0.45
N HIS A 30 -12.35 7.40 -1.13
CA HIS A 30 -11.96 6.06 -0.68
C HIS A 30 -10.43 5.88 -0.68
N LEU A 31 -9.73 6.40 -1.68
CA LEU A 31 -8.26 6.41 -1.68
C LEU A 31 -7.71 7.11 -0.43
N ALA A 32 -8.16 8.33 -0.17
CA ALA A 32 -7.68 9.10 0.99
C ALA A 32 -8.03 8.41 2.32
N ALA A 33 -9.25 7.88 2.45
CA ALA A 33 -9.69 7.13 3.63
C ALA A 33 -8.85 5.87 3.84
N TYR A 34 -8.59 5.12 2.78
CA TYR A 34 -7.80 3.90 2.83
C TYR A 34 -6.34 4.17 3.21
N LEU A 35 -5.68 5.12 2.55
CA LEU A 35 -4.30 5.49 2.86
C LEU A 35 -4.15 6.03 4.29
N THR A 36 -5.05 6.93 4.71
CA THR A 36 -5.05 7.44 6.07
C THR A 36 -5.28 6.31 7.09
N GLY A 37 -6.23 5.44 6.80
CA GLY A 37 -6.55 4.29 7.66
C GLY A 37 -5.39 3.29 7.76
N LEU A 38 -4.65 3.06 6.68
CA LEU A 38 -3.44 2.23 6.72
C LEU A 38 -2.37 2.81 7.68
N MET A 39 -2.33 4.11 7.85
CA MET A 39 -1.38 4.74 8.77
C MET A 39 -1.84 4.66 10.23
N ILE A 40 -3.11 4.93 10.51
CA ILE A 40 -3.58 5.14 11.88
C ILE A 40 -4.40 3.99 12.48
N ALA A 41 -5.10 3.17 11.67
CA ALA A 41 -5.90 2.09 12.21
C ALA A 41 -5.02 1.03 12.89
N GLU A 42 -5.39 0.61 14.08
CA GLU A 42 -4.70 -0.47 14.80
C GLU A 42 -4.76 -1.78 13.98
N ARG A 43 -5.96 -2.09 13.47
CA ARG A 43 -6.16 -3.24 12.58
C ARG A 43 -6.23 -2.79 11.13
N LYS A 44 -5.24 -3.19 10.33
CA LYS A 44 -5.11 -2.84 8.90
C LYS A 44 -6.06 -3.64 7.98
N THR A 45 -7.26 -3.91 8.45
CA THR A 45 -8.35 -4.53 7.67
C THR A 45 -9.31 -3.47 7.19
N VAL A 46 -10.06 -3.74 6.11
CA VAL A 46 -11.09 -2.82 5.60
C VAL A 46 -12.06 -2.41 6.70
N ARG A 47 -12.51 -3.38 7.52
CA ARG A 47 -13.38 -3.12 8.67
C ARG A 47 -12.71 -2.24 9.73
N GLY A 48 -11.42 -2.50 10.03
CA GLY A 48 -10.65 -1.69 10.98
C GLY A 48 -10.52 -0.26 10.51
N ILE A 49 -10.10 -0.07 9.26
CA ILE A 49 -9.97 1.24 8.63
C ILE A 49 -11.31 1.99 8.62
N ASN A 50 -12.39 1.35 8.22
CA ASN A 50 -13.71 1.97 8.14
C ASN A 50 -14.22 2.44 9.51
N ARG A 51 -13.87 1.74 10.59
CA ARG A 51 -14.25 2.14 11.96
C ARG A 51 -13.59 3.44 12.42
N GLU A 52 -12.42 3.75 11.90
CA GLU A 52 -11.69 4.98 12.23
C GLU A 52 -12.17 6.19 11.41
N CYS A 53 -12.86 5.97 10.30
CA CYS A 53 -13.33 7.03 9.42
C CYS A 53 -14.76 7.46 9.78
N ALA A 54 -14.94 8.71 10.23
CA ALA A 54 -16.26 9.29 10.46
C ALA A 54 -17.01 9.65 9.15
N LEU A 55 -16.25 9.83 8.06
CA LEU A 55 -16.75 10.30 6.76
C LEU A 55 -17.13 9.16 5.80
N THR A 56 -16.95 7.90 6.19
CA THR A 56 -17.30 6.77 5.33
C THR A 56 -18.77 6.36 5.57
N THR A 57 -19.43 6.02 4.49
CA THR A 57 -20.84 5.63 4.52
C THR A 57 -21.02 4.21 5.03
N ASP A 58 -20.32 3.23 4.44
CA ASP A 58 -20.44 1.82 4.80
C ASP A 58 -19.14 1.08 4.45
N GLN A 59 -18.79 0.08 5.26
CA GLN A 59 -17.67 -0.82 5.00
C GLN A 59 -17.76 -1.45 3.61
N SER A 60 -18.94 -1.81 3.15
CA SER A 60 -19.17 -2.41 1.83
C SER A 60 -18.74 -1.50 0.68
N CYS A 61 -18.83 -0.17 0.85
CA CYS A 61 -18.39 0.79 -0.16
C CYS A 61 -16.88 0.74 -0.35
N LEU A 62 -16.12 0.70 0.75
CA LEU A 62 -14.66 0.59 0.69
C LEU A 62 -14.21 -0.78 0.16
N THR A 63 -14.93 -1.85 0.55
CA THR A 63 -14.66 -3.20 0.01
C THR A 63 -14.86 -3.23 -1.50
N ARG A 64 -16.00 -2.76 -2.00
CA ARG A 64 -16.29 -2.71 -3.44
C ARG A 64 -15.30 -1.84 -4.20
N TRP A 65 -14.90 -0.71 -3.62
CA TRP A 65 -13.88 0.14 -4.23
C TRP A 65 -12.55 -0.62 -4.40
N LEU A 66 -12.15 -1.42 -3.43
CA LEU A 66 -10.90 -2.22 -3.52
C LEU A 66 -11.02 -3.38 -4.52
N THR A 67 -12.20 -3.98 -4.68
CA THR A 67 -12.36 -5.24 -5.44
C THR A 67 -13.00 -5.05 -6.83
N GLU A 68 -13.78 -4.00 -7.04
CA GLU A 68 -14.58 -3.82 -8.26
C GLU A 68 -14.08 -2.64 -9.13
N VAL A 69 -13.42 -1.64 -8.53
CA VAL A 69 -12.88 -0.53 -9.31
C VAL A 69 -11.67 -1.00 -10.10
N GLN A 70 -11.65 -0.70 -11.38
CA GLN A 70 -10.48 -0.96 -12.21
C GLN A 70 -9.36 0.03 -11.83
N TRP A 71 -8.28 -0.52 -11.32
CA TRP A 71 -7.09 0.24 -10.94
C TRP A 71 -6.14 0.31 -12.12
N ASP A 72 -5.82 1.48 -12.60
CA ASP A 72 -4.70 1.67 -13.52
C ASP A 72 -3.39 1.60 -12.71
N VAL A 73 -2.96 0.35 -12.48
CA VAL A 73 -1.77 0.04 -11.69
C VAL A 73 -0.51 0.64 -12.32
N GLN A 74 -0.44 0.67 -13.64
CA GLN A 74 0.71 1.23 -14.34
C GLN A 74 0.80 2.74 -14.10
N THR A 75 -0.26 3.48 -14.35
CA THR A 75 -0.31 4.92 -14.11
C THR A 75 -0.07 5.25 -12.64
N LEU A 76 -0.63 4.47 -11.69
CA LEU A 76 -0.37 4.65 -10.26
C LEU A 76 1.12 4.48 -9.94
N ASN A 77 1.75 3.45 -10.48
CA ASN A 77 3.17 3.19 -10.23
C ASN A 77 4.07 4.27 -10.86
N GLU A 78 3.78 4.71 -12.07
CA GLU A 78 4.51 5.80 -12.73
C GLU A 78 4.43 7.10 -11.90
N ARG A 79 3.25 7.45 -11.40
CA ARG A 79 3.07 8.63 -10.53
C ARG A 79 3.79 8.48 -9.21
N ARG A 80 3.73 7.28 -8.60
CA ARG A 80 4.48 6.99 -7.39
C ARG A 80 5.97 7.20 -7.60
N LEU A 81 6.53 6.66 -8.66
CA LEU A 81 7.94 6.82 -8.99
C LEU A 81 8.30 8.28 -9.26
N ALA A 82 7.47 8.99 -10.03
CA ALA A 82 7.66 10.41 -10.30
C ALA A 82 7.62 11.24 -9.01
N TRP A 83 6.72 10.93 -8.09
CA TRP A 83 6.63 11.61 -6.80
C TRP A 83 7.86 11.34 -5.92
N LEU A 84 8.29 10.08 -5.83
CA LEU A 84 9.50 9.71 -5.09
C LEU A 84 10.75 10.43 -5.62
N GLN A 85 10.81 10.72 -6.93
CA GLN A 85 11.91 11.49 -7.52
C GLN A 85 11.93 12.97 -7.14
N GLN A 86 10.78 13.54 -6.77
CA GLN A 86 10.68 14.94 -6.34
C GLN A 86 11.15 15.13 -4.90
N VAL A 87 11.09 14.10 -4.09
CA VAL A 87 11.48 14.14 -2.67
C VAL A 87 12.97 13.84 -2.54
N PRO A 88 13.81 14.76 -2.03
CA PRO A 88 15.25 14.56 -1.97
C PRO A 88 15.71 13.29 -1.24
N GLN A 89 14.92 12.86 -0.24
CA GLN A 89 15.23 11.69 0.59
C GLN A 89 14.94 10.36 -0.12
N THR A 90 14.07 10.34 -1.12
CA THR A 90 13.59 9.12 -1.78
C THR A 90 13.96 9.03 -3.26
N ARG A 91 14.53 10.09 -3.84
CA ARG A 91 14.92 10.05 -5.25
C ARG A 91 16.12 9.15 -5.49
N TYR A 92 16.12 8.47 -6.62
CA TYR A 92 17.22 7.61 -7.03
C TYR A 92 18.53 8.37 -7.22
N SER A 93 19.61 7.69 -6.96
CA SER A 93 20.95 8.15 -7.26
C SER A 93 21.58 7.19 -8.27
N SER A 94 22.29 7.73 -9.27
CA SER A 94 23.08 6.92 -10.19
C SER A 94 24.24 6.18 -9.52
N ARG A 95 24.51 6.47 -8.25
CA ARG A 95 25.54 5.83 -7.42
C ARG A 95 24.93 4.83 -6.42
N GLY A 96 23.65 4.57 -6.48
CA GLY A 96 22.96 3.60 -5.64
C GLY A 96 23.21 2.16 -6.08
N GLY A 97 22.80 1.23 -5.25
CA GLY A 97 22.72 -0.19 -5.54
C GLY A 97 21.28 -0.68 -5.43
N ILE A 98 20.95 -1.77 -6.11
CA ILE A 98 19.66 -2.45 -5.95
C ILE A 98 19.91 -3.66 -5.06
N ALA A 99 19.26 -3.70 -3.90
CA ALA A 99 19.18 -4.87 -3.08
C ALA A 99 17.92 -5.65 -3.48
N ILE A 100 18.09 -6.93 -3.78
CA ILE A 100 16.99 -7.82 -4.14
C ILE A 100 16.96 -8.93 -3.09
N ASP A 101 15.79 -9.15 -2.52
CA ASP A 101 15.56 -10.18 -1.52
C ASP A 101 14.18 -10.80 -1.73
N ASN A 102 14.02 -12.06 -1.32
CA ASN A 102 12.72 -12.70 -1.30
C ASN A 102 12.18 -12.77 0.13
N THR A 103 10.88 -12.70 0.26
CA THR A 103 10.18 -12.76 1.54
C THR A 103 8.99 -13.69 1.44
N LEU A 104 8.96 -14.69 2.31
CA LEU A 104 7.82 -15.58 2.45
C LEU A 104 6.77 -14.94 3.34
N VAL A 105 5.53 -14.91 2.86
CA VAL A 105 4.38 -14.49 3.65
C VAL A 105 3.48 -15.69 3.88
N ASP A 106 3.51 -16.20 5.11
CA ASP A 106 2.74 -17.37 5.55
C ASP A 106 1.25 -17.16 5.44
N HIS A 107 0.55 -18.23 5.08
CA HIS A 107 -0.90 -18.28 5.04
C HIS A 107 -1.44 -19.55 5.71
N GLU A 108 -2.48 -19.40 6.51
CA GLU A 108 -3.18 -20.53 7.13
C GLU A 108 -4.28 -21.13 6.22
N GLY A 109 -4.58 -20.50 5.10
CA GLY A 109 -5.68 -20.87 4.21
C GLY A 109 -5.26 -21.70 3.01
N LYS A 110 -5.97 -22.81 2.73
CA LYS A 110 -5.73 -23.67 1.56
C LYS A 110 -6.40 -23.22 0.26
N ARG A 111 -7.14 -22.10 0.28
CA ARG A 111 -7.91 -21.57 -0.88
C ARG A 111 -7.46 -20.17 -1.28
N ILE A 112 -6.22 -19.85 -1.06
CA ILE A 112 -5.62 -18.58 -1.47
C ILE A 112 -4.96 -18.84 -2.83
N GLU A 113 -5.21 -17.96 -3.80
CA GLU A 113 -4.60 -18.04 -5.13
C GLU A 113 -3.09 -17.83 -5.04
N ASP A 114 -2.34 -18.45 -5.93
CA ASP A 114 -0.89 -18.31 -6.11
C ASP A 114 -0.01 -18.65 -4.88
N VAL A 115 -0.55 -19.34 -3.89
CA VAL A 115 0.26 -19.88 -2.78
C VAL A 115 0.86 -21.25 -3.16
N SER A 116 2.05 -21.52 -2.63
CA SER A 116 2.72 -22.80 -2.77
C SER A 116 3.39 -23.23 -1.46
N TRP A 117 3.94 -24.45 -1.47
CA TRP A 117 4.74 -24.93 -0.35
C TRP A 117 6.17 -24.47 -0.51
N PHE A 118 6.68 -23.77 0.51
CA PHE A 118 8.06 -23.31 0.59
C PHE A 118 8.72 -23.82 1.86
N TRP A 119 10.04 -23.92 1.81
CA TRP A 119 10.86 -24.16 3.00
C TRP A 119 11.24 -22.82 3.61
N ASP A 120 10.77 -22.56 4.82
CA ASP A 120 11.18 -21.41 5.60
C ASP A 120 12.48 -21.74 6.34
N HIS A 121 13.56 -21.10 5.91
CA HIS A 121 14.89 -21.30 6.50
C HIS A 121 15.05 -20.68 7.88
N ALA A 122 14.24 -19.67 8.23
CA ALA A 122 14.31 -19.01 9.53
C ALA A 122 13.66 -19.90 10.62
N ASP A 123 12.51 -20.49 10.30
CA ASP A 123 11.74 -21.33 11.21
C ASP A 123 12.00 -22.84 11.02
N GLU A 124 12.84 -23.22 10.06
CA GLU A 124 13.19 -24.61 9.71
C GLU A 124 11.97 -25.52 9.50
N ARG A 125 10.95 -25.02 8.81
CA ARG A 125 9.69 -25.72 8.56
C ARG A 125 9.16 -25.49 7.15
N GLN A 126 8.27 -26.36 6.71
CA GLN A 126 7.48 -26.10 5.50
C GLN A 126 6.28 -25.20 5.81
N VAL A 127 6.05 -24.21 4.96
CA VAL A 127 4.95 -23.26 5.07
C VAL A 127 4.19 -23.16 3.75
N ILE A 128 2.89 -22.85 3.83
CA ILE A 128 2.12 -22.43 2.67
C ILE A 128 2.26 -20.90 2.62
N ALA A 129 2.85 -20.38 1.57
CA ALA A 129 3.19 -18.96 1.50
C ALA A 129 3.08 -18.41 0.08
N HIS A 130 3.02 -17.08 -0.02
CA HIS A 130 3.49 -16.36 -1.19
C HIS A 130 4.98 -16.06 -1.04
N ASP A 131 5.72 -16.23 -2.14
CA ASP A 131 7.11 -15.79 -2.24
C ASP A 131 7.15 -14.46 -2.99
N TYR A 132 7.43 -13.37 -2.27
CA TYR A 132 7.54 -12.03 -2.84
C TYR A 132 9.00 -11.66 -3.08
N LEU A 133 9.32 -11.36 -4.32
CA LEU A 133 10.60 -10.74 -4.66
C LEU A 133 10.52 -9.24 -4.40
N ILE A 134 11.28 -8.77 -3.42
CA ILE A 134 11.35 -7.37 -3.04
C ILE A 134 12.64 -6.76 -3.57
N SER A 135 12.54 -5.66 -4.28
CA SER A 135 13.69 -4.87 -4.70
C SER A 135 13.69 -3.52 -3.98
N ASN A 136 14.80 -3.19 -3.36
CA ASN A 136 15.01 -1.91 -2.70
C ASN A 136 16.15 -1.16 -3.38
N ASP A 137 15.92 0.10 -3.70
CA ASP A 137 17.00 1.00 -4.14
C ASP A 137 17.71 1.57 -2.91
N VAL A 138 18.98 1.22 -2.80
CA VAL A 138 19.86 1.64 -1.70
C VAL A 138 20.75 2.77 -2.19
N CYS A 139 20.38 4.00 -1.89
CA CYS A 139 21.20 5.16 -2.19
C CYS A 139 22.21 5.41 -1.07
N PRO A 140 23.48 5.69 -1.39
CA PRO A 140 24.43 6.10 -0.36
C PRO A 140 23.91 7.38 0.29
N SER A 141 23.87 7.39 1.64
CA SER A 141 23.48 8.58 2.39
C SER A 141 24.34 9.75 1.93
N ARG A 142 23.71 10.82 1.46
CA ARG A 142 24.43 12.08 1.34
C ARG A 142 24.77 12.49 2.77
N ALA A 143 26.06 12.47 3.08
CA ALA A 143 26.51 13.12 4.31
C ALA A 143 25.99 14.56 4.30
N PRO A 144 25.54 15.07 5.47
CA PRO A 144 25.03 16.43 5.58
C PRO A 144 26.06 17.48 5.14
#